data_324f3791ac796063cc3feb1409891a4c
#
_entry.id   324f3791ac796063cc3feb1409891a4c
#
_cell.length_a   1.000
_cell.length_b   1.000
_cell.length_c   1.000
_cell.angle_alpha   90.00
_cell.angle_beta   90.00
_cell.angle_gamma   90.00
#
_symmetry.space_group_name_H-M   'P 1'
#
loop_
_entity.id
_entity.type
_entity.pdbx_description
1 polymer ?
#
loop_
_entity_poly.entity_id
_entity_poly.type
_entity_poly.pdbx_seq_one_letter_code
_entity_poly.pdbx_strand_id
1 'polypeptide(L)'
;MVGGSNSFSAPGKRARVPVLAALAVAAGMFAAACGSSGPPAASTSTSRPPAAASSKSGSCRQVPGVHHARLVVEVAKGRVLARCVGFAGKRLAAMKLLEESHVELGTQTFSFGVAVCQVDNVPAHYTQCLPSGKDYWALFLSTNGRTWTSPSVGVSEVTVPSGGSLGLRYDSPKGSPAPPPPPTPA
;
A
#
# COMPACT_ATOMS: atom_id res chain seq x y z
N MET A 1 30.54 14.27 -44.46
CA MET A 1 31.59 13.26 -44.45
C MET A 1 31.51 12.49 -43.15
N VAL A 2 31.41 11.17 -43.28
CA VAL A 2 31.61 10.07 -42.30
C VAL A 2 30.59 10.05 -41.15
N GLY A 3 29.62 9.21 -41.03
CA GLY A 3 29.55 7.77 -41.34
C GLY A 3 29.89 6.98 -40.06
N GLY A 4 28.89 6.41 -39.35
CA GLY A 4 29.13 5.56 -38.19
C GLY A 4 27.86 4.87 -37.74
N SER A 5 27.38 3.89 -38.55
CA SER A 5 26.38 2.91 -38.11
C SER A 5 27.08 1.84 -37.27
N ASN A 6 26.58 1.58 -36.06
CA ASN A 6 26.93 0.36 -35.34
C ASN A 6 25.62 -0.36 -34.91
N SER A 7 25.27 -1.32 -35.73
CA SER A 7 24.34 -2.41 -35.40
C SER A 7 25.05 -3.41 -34.49
N PHE A 8 24.56 -3.65 -33.30
CA PHE A 8 24.90 -4.83 -32.51
C PHE A 8 23.65 -5.67 -32.29
N SER A 9 23.56 -6.71 -33.12
CA SER A 9 22.69 -7.87 -32.89
C SER A 9 23.42 -8.84 -31.96
N ALA A 10 22.77 -9.30 -30.92
CA ALA A 10 23.20 -10.48 -30.16
C ALA A 10 21.99 -11.43 -30.00
N PRO A 11 22.14 -12.72 -30.34
CA PRO A 11 21.06 -13.68 -30.32
C PRO A 11 20.87 -14.33 -28.96
N GLY A 12 19.60 -14.60 -28.65
CA GLY A 12 19.13 -15.20 -27.43
C GLY A 12 19.61 -16.61 -27.12
N LYS A 13 19.47 -17.00 -25.92
CA LYS A 13 19.40 -18.40 -25.48
C LYS A 13 18.14 -18.60 -24.65
N ARG A 14 17.18 -19.30 -25.27
CA ARG A 14 16.00 -19.82 -24.54
C ARG A 14 16.46 -21.03 -23.71
N ALA A 15 16.43 -20.89 -22.40
CA ALA A 15 16.54 -22.03 -21.49
C ALA A 15 15.15 -22.65 -21.29
N ARG A 16 14.97 -23.88 -21.76
CA ARG A 16 13.83 -24.73 -21.46
C ARG A 16 14.07 -25.40 -20.12
N VAL A 17 13.18 -25.20 -19.16
CA VAL A 17 13.16 -25.94 -17.90
C VAL A 17 12.14 -27.07 -18.04
N PRO A 18 12.48 -28.34 -17.76
CA PRO A 18 11.56 -29.46 -17.83
C PRO A 18 10.64 -29.50 -16.61
N VAL A 19 9.36 -29.74 -16.89
CA VAL A 19 8.31 -30.08 -15.94
C VAL A 19 8.51 -31.51 -15.48
N LEU A 20 8.73 -31.72 -14.18
CA LEU A 20 8.65 -33.03 -13.55
C LEU A 20 7.35 -33.09 -12.75
N ALA A 21 6.44 -33.92 -13.24
CA ALA A 21 5.22 -34.33 -12.55
C ALA A 21 5.59 -35.39 -11.49
N ALA A 22 5.13 -35.18 -10.27
CA ALA A 22 5.10 -36.23 -9.23
C ALA A 22 3.68 -36.33 -8.67
N LEU A 23 2.99 -37.40 -9.08
CA LEU A 23 1.75 -37.89 -8.47
C LEU A 23 2.11 -38.61 -7.16
N ALA A 24 1.42 -38.28 -6.07
CA ALA A 24 1.33 -39.14 -4.89
C ALA A 24 -0.13 -39.15 -4.41
N VAL A 25 -0.76 -40.30 -4.65
CA VAL A 25 -2.06 -40.72 -4.11
C VAL A 25 -1.80 -41.32 -2.74
N ALA A 26 -2.50 -40.84 -1.71
CA ALA A 26 -2.65 -41.53 -0.43
C ALA A 26 -4.09 -41.47 0.00
N ALA A 27 -4.78 -42.60 -0.16
CA ALA A 27 -6.08 -42.91 0.42
C ALA A 27 -5.89 -43.28 1.88
N GLY A 28 -6.63 -42.64 2.77
CA GLY A 28 -6.77 -42.99 4.20
C GLY A 28 -8.22 -42.98 4.60
N MET A 29 -8.86 -44.18 4.62
CA MET A 29 -10.13 -44.42 5.28
C MET A 29 -9.92 -44.45 6.79
N PHE A 30 -10.75 -43.74 7.57
CA PHE A 30 -11.05 -44.11 8.96
C PHE A 30 -12.51 -43.91 9.26
N ALA A 31 -12.98 -44.93 9.98
CA ALA A 31 -14.33 -45.31 10.25
C ALA A 31 -15.08 -44.48 11.32
N ALA A 32 -16.36 -44.58 11.23
CA ALA A 32 -17.46 -44.22 12.09
C ALA A 32 -17.25 -44.29 13.63
N ALA A 33 -17.82 -43.28 14.31
CA ALA A 33 -18.40 -43.46 15.65
C ALA A 33 -19.69 -42.65 15.76
N CYS A 34 -20.79 -43.33 16.01
CA CYS A 34 -22.10 -42.79 16.37
C CYS A 34 -22.03 -42.20 17.78
N GLY A 35 -22.73 -41.09 18.01
CA GLY A 35 -22.92 -40.56 19.35
C GLY A 35 -23.80 -39.32 19.44
N SER A 36 -25.08 -39.53 19.82
CA SER A 36 -25.95 -38.62 20.57
C SER A 36 -26.56 -37.38 19.90
N SER A 37 -27.85 -37.56 19.68
CA SER A 37 -28.86 -36.55 19.39
C SER A 37 -28.99 -35.51 20.51
N GLY A 38 -28.62 -34.26 20.24
CA GLY A 38 -29.05 -33.08 20.97
C GLY A 38 -29.76 -32.13 20.00
N PRO A 39 -30.87 -31.48 20.39
CA PRO A 39 -31.56 -30.57 19.49
C PRO A 39 -30.67 -29.34 19.20
N PRO A 40 -30.62 -28.89 17.96
CA PRO A 40 -29.83 -27.69 17.61
C PRO A 40 -30.54 -26.47 18.20
N ALA A 41 -29.90 -25.86 19.19
CA ALA A 41 -30.21 -24.49 19.54
C ALA A 41 -29.89 -23.62 18.33
N ALA A 42 -30.90 -23.03 17.72
CA ALA A 42 -30.79 -22.09 16.65
C ALA A 42 -30.02 -20.84 17.16
N SER A 43 -28.72 -20.85 17.00
CA SER A 43 -27.91 -19.66 17.16
C SER A 43 -28.21 -18.77 15.97
N THR A 44 -29.13 -17.84 16.17
CA THR A 44 -29.35 -16.72 15.25
C THR A 44 -28.08 -15.85 15.28
N SER A 45 -27.10 -16.18 14.44
CA SER A 45 -25.99 -15.30 14.14
C SER A 45 -26.56 -14.10 13.39
N THR A 46 -26.96 -13.11 14.15
CA THR A 46 -27.17 -11.74 13.60
C THR A 46 -25.83 -11.28 13.08
N SER A 47 -25.61 -11.45 11.79
CA SER A 47 -24.49 -10.84 11.07
C SER A 47 -24.69 -9.33 11.15
N ARG A 48 -24.16 -8.75 12.22
CA ARG A 48 -23.98 -7.29 12.28
C ARG A 48 -23.10 -6.91 11.12
N PRO A 49 -23.54 -6.03 10.20
CA PRO A 49 -22.67 -5.48 9.16
C PRO A 49 -21.42 -4.95 9.87
N PRO A 50 -20.21 -5.16 9.30
CA PRO A 50 -19.03 -4.54 9.88
C PRO A 50 -19.29 -3.03 9.94
N ALA A 51 -19.43 -2.53 11.16
CA ALA A 51 -19.49 -1.10 11.39
C ALA A 51 -18.26 -0.53 10.70
N ALA A 52 -18.49 0.36 9.73
CA ALA A 52 -17.44 1.15 9.14
C ALA A 52 -16.64 1.71 10.30
N ALA A 53 -15.44 1.17 10.49
CA ALA A 53 -14.54 1.63 11.52
C ALA A 53 -14.19 3.08 11.13
N SER A 54 -14.92 4.03 11.70
CA SER A 54 -14.49 5.41 11.77
C SER A 54 -13.15 5.36 12.47
N SER A 55 -12.08 5.37 11.69
CA SER A 55 -10.71 5.43 12.20
C SER A 55 -10.58 6.79 12.83
N LYS A 56 -10.96 6.90 14.12
CA LYS A 56 -10.56 8.00 14.95
C LYS A 56 -9.06 8.12 14.75
N SER A 57 -8.59 9.28 14.31
CA SER A 57 -7.17 9.62 14.22
C SER A 57 -6.53 9.26 15.55
N GLY A 58 -6.00 8.05 15.67
CA GLY A 58 -5.40 7.57 16.90
C GLY A 58 -4.21 8.47 17.24
N SER A 59 -4.14 8.92 18.49
CA SER A 59 -2.96 9.61 18.98
C SER A 59 -1.76 8.66 18.82
N CYS A 60 -0.66 9.13 18.25
CA CYS A 60 0.59 8.37 18.14
C CYS A 60 1.19 8.01 19.50
N ARG A 61 0.75 8.65 20.60
CA ARG A 61 1.26 8.42 21.96
C ARG A 61 1.11 6.98 22.47
N GLN A 62 0.20 6.20 21.88
CA GLN A 62 -0.03 4.80 22.26
C GLN A 62 0.73 3.80 21.41
N VAL A 63 1.43 4.26 20.39
CA VAL A 63 2.20 3.40 19.49
C VAL A 63 3.61 3.23 20.06
N PRO A 64 4.12 2.00 20.25
CA PRO A 64 5.48 1.79 20.74
C PRO A 64 6.51 2.40 19.78
N GLY A 65 7.51 3.08 20.32
CA GLY A 65 8.61 3.69 19.57
C GLY A 65 9.09 4.99 20.20
N VAL A 66 10.37 5.32 19.98
CA VAL A 66 10.97 6.58 20.47
C VAL A 66 10.57 7.75 19.59
N HIS A 67 10.38 7.47 18.30
CA HIS A 67 9.97 8.43 17.29
C HIS A 67 8.72 7.93 16.59
N HIS A 68 7.93 8.83 16.05
CA HIS A 68 6.69 8.50 15.36
C HIS A 68 6.58 9.23 14.02
N ALA A 69 5.97 8.58 13.06
CA ALA A 69 5.55 9.17 11.79
C ALA A 69 4.10 8.77 11.50
N ARG A 70 3.41 9.59 10.74
CA ARG A 70 2.01 9.36 10.40
C ARG A 70 1.85 9.13 8.90
N LEU A 71 1.04 8.14 8.54
CA LEU A 71 0.49 7.98 7.20
C LEU A 71 -0.92 8.57 7.18
N VAL A 72 -1.22 9.40 6.18
CA VAL A 72 -2.56 9.94 5.90
C VAL A 72 -2.93 9.59 4.47
N VAL A 73 -3.97 8.79 4.27
CA VAL A 73 -4.45 8.37 2.96
C VAL A 73 -5.87 8.88 2.75
N GLU A 74 -6.09 9.66 1.72
CA GLU A 74 -7.44 10.03 1.28
C GLU A 74 -7.79 9.25 0.03
N VAL A 75 -8.63 8.22 0.21
CA VAL A 75 -9.01 7.27 -0.84
C VAL A 75 -10.12 7.82 -1.73
N ALA A 76 -11.00 8.62 -1.14
CA ALA A 76 -12.08 9.33 -1.82
C ALA A 76 -12.44 10.54 -0.98
N LYS A 77 -13.10 11.53 -1.58
CA LYS A 77 -13.47 12.77 -0.90
C LYS A 77 -14.11 12.50 0.47
N GLY A 78 -13.43 12.91 1.52
CA GLY A 78 -13.86 12.74 2.91
C GLY A 78 -13.60 11.36 3.55
N ARG A 79 -13.09 10.37 2.81
CA ARG A 79 -12.70 9.07 3.37
C ARG A 79 -11.20 9.03 3.64
N VAL A 80 -10.84 9.31 4.86
CA VAL A 80 -9.44 9.41 5.30
C VAL A 80 -9.07 8.23 6.19
N LEU A 81 -7.97 7.57 5.87
CA LEU A 81 -7.27 6.62 6.70
C LEU A 81 -6.07 7.30 7.31
N ALA A 82 -5.91 7.23 8.63
CA ALA A 82 -4.71 7.69 9.32
C ALA A 82 -4.10 6.54 10.12
N ARG A 83 -2.78 6.36 9.99
CA ARG A 83 -2.01 5.37 10.74
C ARG A 83 -0.79 6.03 11.36
N CYS A 84 -0.39 5.55 12.52
CA CYS A 84 0.83 5.99 13.19
C CYS A 84 1.79 4.82 13.30
N VAL A 85 3.05 5.05 13.00
CA VAL A 85 4.14 4.08 13.08
C VAL A 85 5.22 4.62 13.99
N GLY A 86 5.62 3.80 14.96
CA GLY A 86 6.74 4.09 15.85
C GLY A 86 8.03 3.48 15.33
N PHE A 87 9.14 4.18 15.52
CA PHE A 87 10.46 3.72 15.05
C PHE A 87 11.60 4.23 15.93
N ALA A 88 12.79 3.65 15.78
CA ALA A 88 13.95 3.97 16.63
C ALA A 88 14.80 5.14 16.09
N GLY A 89 14.93 5.28 14.78
CA GLY A 89 15.77 6.28 14.12
C GLY A 89 15.12 7.66 14.05
N LYS A 90 15.88 8.70 13.68
CA LYS A 90 15.34 10.04 13.51
C LYS A 90 14.51 10.22 12.25
N ARG A 91 14.63 9.32 11.28
CA ARG A 91 13.93 9.31 9.99
C ARG A 91 13.51 7.88 9.66
N LEU A 92 12.40 7.75 8.96
CA LEU A 92 11.88 6.49 8.46
C LEU A 92 11.72 6.58 6.94
N ALA A 93 12.19 5.58 6.19
CA ALA A 93 11.94 5.50 4.75
C ALA A 93 10.42 5.44 4.50
N ALA A 94 9.91 6.18 3.52
CA ALA A 94 8.47 6.24 3.24
C ALA A 94 7.91 4.86 2.87
N MET A 95 8.66 4.05 2.12
CA MET A 95 8.27 2.65 1.84
C MET A 95 8.10 1.84 3.12
N LYS A 96 9.00 2.01 4.10
CA LYS A 96 8.89 1.31 5.38
C LYS A 96 7.70 1.79 6.21
N LEU A 97 7.40 3.10 6.17
CA LEU A 97 6.20 3.65 6.79
C LEU A 97 4.93 3.02 6.20
N LEU A 98 4.88 2.85 4.88
CA LEU A 98 3.74 2.21 4.20
C LEU A 98 3.60 0.74 4.59
N GLU A 99 4.68 -0.04 4.61
CA GLU A 99 4.69 -1.43 5.06
C GLU A 99 4.16 -1.57 6.50
N GLU A 100 4.73 -0.81 7.43
CA GLU A 100 4.37 -0.85 8.85
C GLU A 100 2.95 -0.31 9.12
N SER A 101 2.39 0.44 8.18
CA SER A 101 1.01 0.92 8.25
C SER A 101 -0.02 -0.14 7.83
N HIS A 102 0.44 -1.30 7.34
CA HIS A 102 -0.40 -2.41 6.89
C HIS A 102 -1.48 -2.00 5.87
N VAL A 103 -1.13 -1.11 4.95
CA VAL A 103 -1.96 -0.78 3.78
C VAL A 103 -1.57 -1.64 2.60
N GLU A 104 -2.54 -2.14 1.86
CA GLU A 104 -2.28 -2.87 0.63
C GLU A 104 -1.83 -1.90 -0.47
N LEU A 105 -0.70 -2.21 -1.12
CA LEU A 105 -0.10 -1.35 -2.13
C LEU A 105 0.12 -2.07 -3.45
N GLY A 106 -0.31 -1.42 -4.54
CA GLY A 106 0.21 -1.67 -5.88
C GLY A 106 1.22 -0.58 -6.24
N THR A 107 2.39 -0.96 -6.74
CA THR A 107 3.47 -0.02 -7.06
C THR A 107 4.09 -0.32 -8.42
N GLN A 108 4.76 0.68 -9.00
CA GLN A 108 5.53 0.56 -10.24
C GLN A 108 6.80 1.40 -10.14
N THR A 109 7.91 0.85 -10.64
CA THR A 109 9.21 1.56 -10.67
C THR A 109 9.35 2.39 -11.93
N PHE A 110 9.81 3.63 -11.74
CA PHE A 110 10.14 4.61 -12.79
C PHE A 110 11.55 5.15 -12.59
N SER A 111 12.03 5.98 -13.51
CA SER A 111 13.34 6.63 -13.42
C SER A 111 13.48 7.61 -12.22
N PHE A 112 12.36 8.13 -11.73
CA PHE A 112 12.30 9.01 -10.56
C PHE A 112 12.04 8.27 -9.23
N GLY A 113 12.04 6.93 -9.23
CA GLY A 113 11.76 6.08 -8.09
C GLY A 113 10.45 5.30 -8.23
N VAL A 114 9.95 4.76 -7.11
CA VAL A 114 8.71 3.98 -7.07
C VAL A 114 7.50 4.91 -6.95
N ALA A 115 6.50 4.71 -7.81
CA ALA A 115 5.19 5.35 -7.69
C ALA A 115 4.16 4.40 -7.08
N VAL A 116 3.21 4.96 -6.33
CA VAL A 116 2.05 4.25 -5.81
C VAL A 116 0.96 4.24 -6.87
N CYS A 117 0.49 3.06 -7.25
CA CYS A 117 -0.53 2.86 -8.28
C CYS A 117 -1.89 2.51 -7.69
N GLN A 118 -1.89 1.84 -6.54
CA GLN A 118 -3.08 1.37 -5.86
C GLN A 118 -2.85 1.41 -4.35
N VAL A 119 -3.87 1.77 -3.59
CA VAL A 119 -3.91 1.68 -2.13
C VAL A 119 -5.26 1.09 -1.72
N ASP A 120 -5.25 0.01 -0.92
CA ASP A 120 -6.45 -0.66 -0.43
C ASP A 120 -7.48 -0.91 -1.55
N ASN A 121 -7.02 -1.48 -2.66
CA ASN A 121 -7.81 -1.79 -3.86
C ASN A 121 -8.43 -0.55 -4.56
N VAL A 122 -7.84 0.62 -4.39
CA VAL A 122 -8.25 1.84 -5.14
C VAL A 122 -7.09 2.33 -6.02
N PRO A 123 -7.30 2.45 -7.35
CA PRO A 123 -8.44 1.95 -8.11
C PRO A 123 -8.50 0.41 -8.10
N ALA A 124 -9.70 -0.17 -8.28
CA ALA A 124 -9.86 -1.63 -8.27
C ALA A 124 -9.02 -2.33 -9.37
N HIS A 125 -8.77 -1.63 -10.48
CA HIS A 125 -7.92 -2.09 -11.57
C HIS A 125 -7.13 -0.91 -12.13
N TYR A 126 -5.86 -1.15 -12.44
CA TYR A 126 -5.02 -0.21 -13.18
C TYR A 126 -4.15 -0.95 -14.18
N THR A 127 -3.97 -0.38 -15.36
CA THR A 127 -3.05 -0.88 -16.40
C THR A 127 -1.75 -0.08 -16.43
N GLN A 128 -1.83 1.17 -15.99
CA GLN A 128 -0.72 2.10 -15.87
C GLN A 128 -0.84 2.84 -14.55
N CYS A 129 0.28 3.03 -13.87
CA CYS A 129 0.33 3.68 -12.57
C CYS A 129 0.04 5.19 -12.64
N LEU A 130 0.55 5.86 -13.67
CA LEU A 130 0.41 7.29 -13.90
C LEU A 130 -0.20 7.53 -15.30
N PRO A 131 -1.49 7.23 -15.48
CA PRO A 131 -2.12 7.37 -16.78
C PRO A 131 -2.34 8.86 -17.11
N SER A 132 -2.03 9.24 -18.35
CA SER A 132 -2.28 10.62 -18.81
C SER A 132 -3.77 10.94 -18.75
N GLY A 133 -4.10 12.08 -18.14
CA GLY A 133 -5.45 12.61 -18.08
C GLY A 133 -6.44 11.84 -17.19
N LYS A 134 -5.98 10.94 -16.35
CA LYS A 134 -6.81 10.15 -15.41
C LYS A 134 -6.30 10.34 -13.98
N ASP A 135 -7.13 9.93 -13.03
CA ASP A 135 -6.80 9.99 -11.61
C ASP A 135 -5.58 9.14 -11.27
N TYR A 136 -4.80 9.58 -10.31
CA TYR A 136 -3.58 8.93 -9.83
C TYR A 136 -3.37 9.19 -8.34
N TRP A 137 -2.46 8.43 -7.72
CA TRP A 137 -2.06 8.65 -6.34
C TRP A 137 -1.00 9.76 -6.26
N ALA A 138 -1.40 10.91 -5.76
CA ALA A 138 -0.50 12.02 -5.49
C ALA A 138 0.21 11.82 -4.14
N LEU A 139 1.53 12.08 -4.10
CA LEU A 139 2.38 11.93 -2.94
C LEU A 139 2.64 13.29 -2.29
N PHE A 140 2.55 13.31 -0.97
CA PHE A 140 2.81 14.49 -0.15
C PHE A 140 3.71 14.13 1.04
N LEU A 141 4.54 15.07 1.45
CA LEU A 141 5.40 14.98 2.64
C LEU A 141 5.15 16.17 3.54
N SER A 142 4.99 15.93 4.82
CA SER A 142 5.05 16.95 5.85
C SER A 142 6.22 16.66 6.79
N THR A 143 7.16 17.57 6.89
CA THR A 143 8.31 17.44 7.79
C THR A 143 8.05 18.02 9.19
N ASN A 144 7.00 18.81 9.33
CA ASN A 144 6.66 19.53 10.57
C ASN A 144 5.29 19.15 11.15
N GLY A 145 4.59 18.18 10.54
CA GLY A 145 3.25 17.78 10.93
C GLY A 145 2.16 18.86 10.72
N ARG A 146 2.42 19.91 9.92
CA ARG A 146 1.51 21.05 9.73
C ARG A 146 1.22 21.38 8.29
N THR A 147 2.25 21.35 7.44
CA THR A 147 2.15 21.75 6.03
C THR A 147 2.59 20.61 5.12
N TRP A 148 1.93 20.48 3.99
CA TRP A 148 2.26 19.52 2.97
C TRP A 148 3.14 20.13 1.87
N THR A 149 4.09 19.34 1.39
CA THR A 149 4.86 19.59 0.17
C THR A 149 4.72 18.40 -0.75
N SER A 150 4.72 18.59 -2.07
CA SER A 150 4.72 17.51 -3.04
C SER A 150 6.16 17.22 -3.46
N PRO A 151 6.72 16.03 -3.15
CA PRO A 151 8.04 15.65 -3.63
C PRO A 151 8.07 15.49 -5.15
N SER A 152 9.19 15.84 -5.78
CA SER A 152 9.42 15.60 -7.21
C SER A 152 9.99 14.21 -7.52
N VAL A 153 10.07 13.34 -6.51
CA VAL A 153 10.63 11.99 -6.58
C VAL A 153 9.59 10.95 -6.17
N GLY A 154 9.82 9.70 -6.52
CA GLY A 154 8.97 8.58 -6.10
C GLY A 154 9.06 8.30 -4.60
N VAL A 155 8.12 7.52 -4.10
CA VAL A 155 8.01 7.22 -2.65
C VAL A 155 9.23 6.49 -2.10
N SER A 156 9.99 5.75 -2.94
CA SER A 156 11.23 5.07 -2.54
C SER A 156 12.35 6.03 -2.14
N GLU A 157 12.32 7.26 -2.66
CA GLU A 157 13.36 8.28 -2.42
C GLU A 157 12.99 9.23 -1.27
N VAL A 158 11.80 9.06 -0.69
CA VAL A 158 11.30 9.92 0.38
C VAL A 158 11.63 9.35 1.75
N THR A 159 12.04 10.21 2.67
CA THR A 159 12.17 9.89 4.11
C THR A 159 11.31 10.81 4.94
N VAL A 160 10.60 10.25 5.92
CA VAL A 160 9.73 10.95 6.85
C VAL A 160 10.47 11.16 8.17
N PRO A 161 10.67 12.39 8.64
CA PRO A 161 11.31 12.65 9.92
C PRO A 161 10.37 12.31 11.09
N SER A 162 10.92 12.23 12.28
CA SER A 162 10.13 12.14 13.51
C SER A 162 9.17 13.32 13.63
N GLY A 163 7.91 13.05 13.96
CA GLY A 163 6.83 14.05 14.00
C GLY A 163 6.28 14.42 12.61
N GLY A 164 6.87 13.89 11.54
CA GLY A 164 6.43 14.12 10.17
C GLY A 164 5.28 13.21 9.72
N SER A 165 4.79 13.46 8.52
CA SER A 165 3.71 12.69 7.92
C SER A 165 3.95 12.43 6.44
N LEU A 166 3.54 11.27 5.96
CA LEU A 166 3.41 10.94 4.56
C LEU A 166 1.93 11.03 4.18
N GLY A 167 1.62 11.70 3.09
CA GLY A 167 0.28 11.84 2.57
C GLY A 167 0.12 11.15 1.22
N LEU A 168 -0.97 10.44 1.03
CA LEU A 168 -1.40 9.89 -0.25
C LEU A 168 -2.83 10.35 -0.52
N ARG A 169 -3.09 10.84 -1.73
CA ARG A 169 -4.43 11.19 -2.18
C ARG A 169 -4.66 10.71 -3.60
N TYR A 170 -5.80 10.05 -3.81
CA TYR A 170 -6.26 9.69 -5.13
C TYR A 170 -6.98 10.87 -5.75
N ASP A 171 -6.38 11.51 -6.74
CA ASP A 171 -6.82 12.80 -7.26
C ASP A 171 -6.77 12.88 -8.79
N SER A 172 -7.53 13.81 -9.33
CA SER A 172 -7.61 14.10 -10.75
C SER A 172 -6.39 14.91 -11.22
N PRO A 173 -5.93 14.72 -12.48
CA PRO A 173 -4.80 15.46 -13.04
C PRO A 173 -5.16 16.91 -13.42
N LYS A 174 -6.40 17.35 -13.19
CA LYS A 174 -6.82 18.71 -13.48
C LYS A 174 -6.30 19.68 -12.42
N GLY A 175 -5.18 20.33 -12.73
CA GLY A 175 -4.52 21.27 -11.83
C GLY A 175 -3.45 20.64 -10.95
N SER A 176 -2.98 21.38 -9.95
CA SER A 176 -2.09 20.82 -8.92
C SER A 176 -2.90 19.91 -8.00
N PRO A 177 -2.40 18.72 -7.67
CA PRO A 177 -3.12 17.82 -6.78
C PRO A 177 -3.36 18.49 -5.43
N ALA A 178 -4.58 18.42 -4.95
CA ALA A 178 -4.89 18.91 -3.62
C ALA A 178 -4.26 17.97 -2.56
N PRO A 179 -3.67 18.49 -1.48
CA PRO A 179 -3.14 17.65 -0.41
C PRO A 179 -4.29 16.93 0.34
N PRO A 180 -4.00 15.80 1.00
CA PRO A 180 -4.94 15.19 1.93
C PRO A 180 -5.22 16.16 3.09
N PRO A 181 -6.19 15.85 3.98
CA PRO A 181 -6.45 16.69 5.15
C PRO A 181 -5.18 17.03 5.91
N PRO A 182 -5.14 18.17 6.62
CA PRO A 182 -3.93 18.60 7.32
C PRO A 182 -3.33 17.48 8.17
N PRO A 183 -2.01 17.31 8.13
CA PRO A 183 -1.36 16.34 8.99
C PRO A 183 -1.56 16.79 10.43
N THR A 184 -2.03 15.89 11.28
CA THR A 184 -1.98 16.11 12.74
C THR A 184 -0.60 15.72 13.23
N PRO A 185 0.01 16.47 14.14
CA PRO A 185 1.30 16.08 14.74
C PRO A 185 1.25 14.65 15.27
N ALA A 186 2.32 13.91 15.00
CA ALA A 186 2.46 12.52 15.45
C ALA A 186 2.80 12.45 16.94
#